data_4da4f8579b23bdd67d5e17d04ddb8de5
#
_entry.id   4da4f8579b23bdd67d5e17d04ddb8de5
#
_cell.length_a   1.000
_cell.length_b   1.000
_cell.length_c   1.000
_cell.angle_alpha   90.00
_cell.angle_beta   90.00
_cell.angle_gamma   90.00
#
_symmetry.space_group_name_H-M   'P 1'
#
loop_
_entity.id
_entity.type
_entity.pdbx_description
1 polymer ?
#
loop_
_entity_poly.entity_id
_entity_poly.type
_entity_poly.pdbx_seq_one_letter_code
_entity_poly.pdbx_strand_id
1 'polypeptide(L)'
;MGLTFLRIMDMRTIIAVLSCLLLCQVSNCANAVESEYKTCVMVYKKVGDVELKAYVYFPKSHKVSDNRAAVVFFFGGGWKGGTPTQFEEHCKYLAARGMVAATVDYRVKTRHGTTADCCVMDAKSAIRWLRMSAGKLGVDPDRIVAAGGSAGGHIAACTGVVSGWEEKGEDLKVSSQPNAMVLFNPALVLADITGEIAMGDKLKDLESRMNTNPVNLSPYHQVHRETPPTIIFHGKADDVVQYKTAELYAAKAGALGRVELYGYADQQHGFFNFKKNNGEFYRKTVAKMDVFLVSLKYLDPK
;
A
#
# COMPACT_ATOMS: atom_id res chain seq x y z
N MET A 1 -48.34 -1.10 -47.98
CA MET A 1 -47.05 -1.39 -48.62
C MET A 1 -46.04 -0.36 -48.13
N GLY A 2 -45.10 -0.76 -47.35
CA GLY A 2 -44.04 0.12 -46.80
C GLY A 2 -43.10 -0.72 -45.94
N LEU A 3 -42.16 -1.43 -46.58
CA LEU A 3 -41.14 -2.23 -45.89
C LEU A 3 -40.07 -1.28 -45.34
N THR A 4 -39.90 -1.28 -44.00
CA THR A 4 -38.82 -0.63 -43.32
C THR A 4 -37.59 -1.54 -43.32
N PHE A 5 -36.53 -1.16 -44.02
CA PHE A 5 -35.22 -1.84 -44.04
C PHE A 5 -34.50 -1.63 -42.69
N LEU A 6 -34.41 -2.68 -41.91
CA LEU A 6 -33.49 -2.73 -40.76
C LEU A 6 -32.08 -3.00 -41.30
N ARG A 7 -31.17 -1.99 -41.25
CA ARG A 7 -29.76 -2.16 -41.58
C ARG A 7 -29.09 -2.91 -40.45
N ILE A 8 -28.71 -4.15 -40.67
CA ILE A 8 -27.86 -4.94 -39.76
C ILE A 8 -26.46 -4.34 -39.83
N MET A 9 -26.02 -3.76 -38.71
CA MET A 9 -24.62 -3.28 -38.56
C MET A 9 -23.70 -4.50 -38.53
N ASP A 10 -22.63 -4.46 -39.35
CA ASP A 10 -21.60 -5.49 -39.43
C ASP A 10 -20.87 -5.65 -38.09
N MET A 11 -20.62 -6.91 -37.74
CA MET A 11 -19.95 -7.35 -36.50
C MET A 11 -18.57 -6.70 -36.32
N ARG A 12 -17.90 -6.26 -37.40
CA ARG A 12 -16.62 -5.53 -37.37
C ARG A 12 -16.79 -4.10 -36.84
N THR A 13 -17.93 -3.47 -37.09
CA THR A 13 -18.25 -2.12 -36.61
C THR A 13 -18.58 -2.13 -35.10
N ILE A 14 -19.22 -3.21 -34.62
CA ILE A 14 -19.50 -3.38 -33.16
C ILE A 14 -18.23 -3.62 -32.37
N ILE A 15 -17.26 -4.37 -32.92
CA ILE A 15 -15.94 -4.60 -32.24
C ILE A 15 -15.13 -3.32 -32.19
N ALA A 16 -15.17 -2.48 -33.23
CA ALA A 16 -14.48 -1.19 -33.24
C ALA A 16 -15.08 -0.18 -32.26
N VAL A 17 -16.38 -0.17 -32.05
CA VAL A 17 -17.06 0.70 -31.08
C VAL A 17 -16.83 0.23 -29.64
N LEU A 18 -16.82 -1.10 -29.41
CA LEU A 18 -16.48 -1.63 -28.07
C LEU A 18 -14.99 -1.44 -27.72
N SER A 19 -14.07 -1.49 -28.69
CA SER A 19 -12.66 -1.20 -28.43
C SER A 19 -12.41 0.30 -28.17
N CYS A 20 -13.17 1.22 -28.76
CA CYS A 20 -13.09 2.65 -28.47
C CYS A 20 -13.70 3.02 -27.11
N LEU A 21 -14.75 2.32 -26.64
CA LEU A 21 -15.36 2.57 -25.33
C LEU A 21 -14.51 2.01 -24.15
N LEU A 22 -13.67 1.00 -24.39
CA LEU A 22 -12.71 0.51 -23.39
C LEU A 22 -11.45 1.39 -23.30
N LEU A 23 -11.14 2.20 -24.32
CA LEU A 23 -10.00 3.13 -24.32
C LEU A 23 -10.31 4.47 -23.64
N CYS A 24 -11.56 4.77 -23.33
CA CYS A 24 -11.98 6.07 -22.80
C CYS A 24 -11.94 6.19 -21.27
N GLN A 25 -11.49 5.17 -20.53
CA GLN A 25 -11.28 5.28 -19.07
C GLN A 25 -9.82 5.62 -18.65
N VAL A 26 -8.95 5.88 -19.60
CA VAL A 26 -7.56 6.30 -19.33
C VAL A 26 -7.39 7.84 -19.40
N SER A 27 -8.46 8.58 -19.55
CA SER A 27 -8.40 10.00 -19.87
C SER A 27 -8.45 10.92 -18.66
N ASN A 28 -7.41 10.87 -17.81
CA ASN A 28 -6.98 12.03 -17.01
C ASN A 28 -5.50 11.90 -16.59
N CYS A 29 -4.61 11.64 -17.55
CA CYS A 29 -3.19 11.83 -17.31
C CYS A 29 -2.85 13.31 -17.61
N ALA A 30 -2.87 14.13 -16.58
CA ALA A 30 -2.36 15.50 -16.70
C ALA A 30 -0.84 15.43 -16.91
N ASN A 31 -0.35 15.88 -18.07
CA ASN A 31 1.08 16.08 -18.31
C ASN A 31 1.53 17.31 -17.51
N ALA A 32 2.17 17.11 -16.37
CA ALA A 32 2.90 18.19 -15.71
C ALA A 32 4.14 18.50 -16.57
N VAL A 33 4.28 19.74 -17.01
CA VAL A 33 5.45 20.23 -17.73
C VAL A 33 6.65 20.11 -16.80
N GLU A 34 7.71 19.43 -17.24
CA GLU A 34 9.00 19.23 -16.55
C GLU A 34 9.05 18.27 -15.36
N SER A 35 8.03 17.48 -15.05
CA SER A 35 8.15 16.47 -13.99
C SER A 35 8.88 15.21 -14.48
N GLU A 36 9.69 14.62 -13.60
CA GLU A 36 10.37 13.33 -13.85
C GLU A 36 9.42 12.14 -13.84
N TYR A 37 8.12 12.37 -13.70
CA TYR A 37 7.06 11.37 -13.59
C TYR A 37 5.77 11.85 -14.27
N LYS A 38 4.88 10.89 -14.56
CA LYS A 38 3.49 11.13 -14.99
C LYS A 38 2.54 10.62 -13.91
N THR A 39 1.36 11.23 -13.77
CA THR A 39 0.37 10.82 -12.78
C THR A 39 -0.94 10.39 -13.42
N CYS A 40 -1.62 9.42 -12.79
CA CYS A 40 -2.94 8.96 -13.17
C CYS A 40 -3.75 8.62 -11.93
N VAL A 41 -5.06 8.85 -11.97
CA VAL A 41 -5.99 8.45 -10.91
C VAL A 41 -6.87 7.32 -11.42
N MET A 42 -6.93 6.22 -10.70
CA MET A 42 -7.71 5.03 -11.05
C MET A 42 -8.58 4.60 -9.89
N VAL A 43 -9.78 4.12 -10.17
CA VAL A 43 -10.61 3.41 -9.18
C VAL A 43 -10.11 1.97 -9.11
N TYR A 44 -9.58 1.57 -7.96
CA TYR A 44 -9.09 0.21 -7.78
C TYR A 44 -10.11 -0.72 -7.13
N LYS A 45 -11.10 -0.13 -6.42
CA LYS A 45 -12.14 -0.89 -5.71
C LYS A 45 -13.43 -0.08 -5.62
N LYS A 46 -14.57 -0.79 -5.72
CA LYS A 46 -15.90 -0.24 -5.41
C LYS A 46 -16.56 -1.11 -4.36
N VAL A 47 -17.12 -0.48 -3.32
CA VAL A 47 -17.88 -1.15 -2.26
C VAL A 47 -19.17 -0.35 -2.05
N GLY A 48 -20.29 -0.86 -2.55
CA GLY A 48 -21.52 -0.09 -2.64
C GLY A 48 -21.28 1.19 -3.47
N ASP A 49 -21.62 2.34 -2.89
CA ASP A 49 -21.41 3.66 -3.52
C ASP A 49 -20.00 4.23 -3.30
N VAL A 50 -19.13 3.54 -2.56
CA VAL A 50 -17.77 4.02 -2.25
C VAL A 50 -16.81 3.60 -3.35
N GLU A 51 -16.18 4.59 -4.01
CA GLU A 51 -15.07 4.37 -4.93
C GLU A 51 -13.74 4.69 -4.25
N LEU A 52 -12.87 3.68 -4.14
CA LEU A 52 -11.53 3.83 -3.59
C LEU A 52 -10.54 4.05 -4.74
N LYS A 53 -9.74 5.12 -4.63
CA LYS A 53 -8.86 5.59 -5.71
C LYS A 53 -7.40 5.28 -5.41
N ALA A 54 -6.67 4.91 -6.47
CA ALA A 54 -5.22 4.84 -6.52
C ALA A 54 -4.68 6.04 -7.30
N TYR A 55 -3.76 6.76 -6.70
CA TYR A 55 -3.01 7.86 -7.31
C TYR A 55 -1.66 7.31 -7.75
N VAL A 56 -1.54 7.03 -9.04
CA VAL A 56 -0.41 6.29 -9.61
C VAL A 56 0.59 7.25 -10.24
N TYR A 57 1.86 7.04 -9.95
CA TYR A 57 3.00 7.80 -10.44
C TYR A 57 3.87 6.88 -11.29
N PHE A 58 4.03 7.23 -12.56
CA PHE A 58 4.86 6.48 -13.51
C PHE A 58 6.16 7.24 -13.80
N PRO A 59 7.27 6.55 -14.03
CA PRO A 59 8.47 7.18 -14.57
C PRO A 59 8.18 7.97 -15.86
N LYS A 60 8.88 9.07 -16.12
CA LYS A 60 8.66 9.92 -17.31
C LYS A 60 8.69 9.14 -18.63
N SER A 61 9.62 8.20 -18.74
CA SER A 61 9.82 7.33 -19.92
C SER A 61 9.07 6.02 -19.88
N HIS A 62 8.12 5.84 -18.94
CA HIS A 62 7.40 4.60 -18.72
C HIS A 62 6.65 4.11 -19.97
N LYS A 63 6.78 2.81 -20.24
CA LYS A 63 6.03 2.05 -21.26
C LYS A 63 5.39 0.83 -20.61
N VAL A 64 4.26 0.40 -21.14
CA VAL A 64 3.55 -0.80 -20.66
C VAL A 64 4.42 -2.07 -20.78
N SER A 65 5.39 -2.10 -21.70
CA SER A 65 6.33 -3.21 -21.87
C SER A 65 7.50 -3.25 -20.86
N ASP A 66 7.61 -2.27 -19.95
CA ASP A 66 8.81 -2.13 -19.11
C ASP A 66 8.90 -3.15 -17.97
N ASN A 67 7.77 -3.75 -17.56
CA ASN A 67 7.73 -4.77 -16.50
C ASN A 67 8.46 -4.30 -15.21
N ARG A 68 8.09 -3.12 -14.70
CA ARG A 68 8.76 -2.44 -13.57
C ARG A 68 8.31 -2.99 -12.24
N ALA A 69 9.16 -2.94 -11.22
CA ALA A 69 8.70 -3.11 -9.84
C ALA A 69 7.71 -2.01 -9.46
N ALA A 70 6.78 -2.32 -8.54
CA ALA A 70 5.78 -1.37 -8.10
C ALA A 70 5.66 -1.29 -6.58
N VAL A 71 5.18 -0.16 -6.06
CA VAL A 71 4.90 0.04 -4.65
C VAL A 71 3.51 0.64 -4.44
N VAL A 72 2.81 0.17 -3.41
CA VAL A 72 1.56 0.76 -2.93
C VAL A 72 1.74 1.29 -1.53
N PHE A 73 1.48 2.59 -1.32
CA PHE A 73 1.53 3.25 -0.01
C PHE A 73 0.15 3.40 0.60
N PHE A 74 0.05 3.09 1.89
CA PHE A 74 -1.11 3.28 2.73
C PHE A 74 -0.82 4.36 3.78
N PHE A 75 -1.69 5.36 3.87
CA PHE A 75 -1.54 6.48 4.79
C PHE A 75 -1.81 6.09 6.25
N GLY A 76 -1.27 6.85 7.20
CA GLY A 76 -1.57 6.74 8.63
C GLY A 76 -2.85 7.48 9.01
N GLY A 77 -3.21 7.41 10.31
CA GLY A 77 -4.38 8.12 10.84
C GLY A 77 -5.25 7.27 11.76
N GLY A 78 -4.67 6.23 12.39
CA GLY A 78 -5.32 5.41 13.41
C GLY A 78 -6.55 4.65 12.92
N TRP A 79 -6.62 4.32 11.63
CA TRP A 79 -7.77 3.71 10.95
C TRP A 79 -9.04 4.60 11.00
N LYS A 80 -8.92 5.79 11.59
CA LYS A 80 -10.02 6.74 11.77
C LYS A 80 -10.09 7.77 10.63
N GLY A 81 -8.95 8.21 10.11
CA GLY A 81 -8.85 9.27 9.10
C GLY A 81 -7.55 9.20 8.32
N GLY A 82 -7.18 10.32 7.67
CA GLY A 82 -5.99 10.43 6.84
C GLY A 82 -6.31 10.50 5.34
N THR A 83 -5.28 10.75 4.52
CA THR A 83 -5.42 10.90 3.07
C THR A 83 -4.20 10.34 2.33
N PRO A 84 -4.35 9.94 1.06
CA PRO A 84 -3.24 9.48 0.22
C PRO A 84 -2.10 10.47 0.07
N THR A 85 -2.33 11.77 0.28
CA THR A 85 -1.33 12.83 0.14
C THR A 85 -0.11 12.67 1.05
N GLN A 86 -0.22 11.88 2.13
CA GLN A 86 0.90 11.63 3.03
C GLN A 86 2.13 11.07 2.31
N PHE A 87 1.92 10.23 1.31
CA PHE A 87 3.00 9.52 0.62
C PHE A 87 3.26 10.01 -0.82
N GLU A 88 2.70 11.14 -1.23
CA GLU A 88 2.95 11.71 -2.57
C GLU A 88 4.44 11.91 -2.86
N GLU A 89 5.21 12.48 -1.93
CA GLU A 89 6.64 12.74 -2.14
C GLU A 89 7.47 11.44 -2.23
N HIS A 90 7.05 10.38 -1.51
CA HIS A 90 7.65 9.05 -1.64
C HIS A 90 7.34 8.45 -3.02
N CYS A 91 6.10 8.61 -3.51
CA CYS A 91 5.71 8.14 -4.84
C CYS A 91 6.48 8.88 -5.94
N LYS A 92 6.60 10.21 -5.86
CA LYS A 92 7.38 11.04 -6.79
C LYS A 92 8.84 10.58 -6.84
N TYR A 93 9.45 10.40 -5.67
CA TYR A 93 10.83 9.92 -5.57
C TYR A 93 11.00 8.55 -6.26
N LEU A 94 10.15 7.57 -5.95
CA LEU A 94 10.28 6.21 -6.51
C LEU A 94 9.95 6.16 -7.99
N ALA A 95 9.02 6.99 -8.47
CA ALA A 95 8.75 7.13 -9.89
C ALA A 95 9.96 7.71 -10.65
N ALA A 96 10.62 8.75 -10.10
CA ALA A 96 11.87 9.28 -10.65
C ALA A 96 12.99 8.24 -10.63
N ARG A 97 12.98 7.31 -9.66
CA ARG A 97 13.92 6.19 -9.58
C ARG A 97 13.60 5.02 -10.52
N GLY A 98 12.44 5.01 -11.18
CA GLY A 98 12.09 4.01 -12.17
C GLY A 98 11.04 2.98 -11.74
N MET A 99 10.47 3.06 -10.54
CA MET A 99 9.34 2.22 -10.12
C MET A 99 7.99 2.82 -10.55
N VAL A 100 6.98 1.99 -10.69
CA VAL A 100 5.58 2.45 -10.63
C VAL A 100 5.22 2.59 -9.16
N ALA A 101 4.80 3.78 -8.73
CA ALA A 101 4.44 4.04 -7.34
C ALA A 101 3.00 4.50 -7.22
N ALA A 102 2.27 3.99 -6.24
CA ALA A 102 0.90 4.41 -5.97
C ALA A 102 0.73 4.76 -4.49
N THR A 103 -0.06 5.79 -4.21
CA THR A 103 -0.65 5.99 -2.89
C THR A 103 -2.16 5.84 -3.04
N VAL A 104 -2.80 5.08 -2.14
CA VAL A 104 -4.18 4.67 -2.33
C VAL A 104 -5.08 5.16 -1.20
N ASP A 105 -6.33 5.43 -1.54
CA ASP A 105 -7.38 5.62 -0.55
C ASP A 105 -7.80 4.25 0.01
N TYR A 106 -8.36 4.24 1.21
CA TYR A 106 -8.99 3.09 1.81
C TYR A 106 -10.09 3.54 2.78
N ARG A 107 -11.04 2.68 3.09
CA ARG A 107 -12.15 3.02 3.98
C ARG A 107 -11.64 3.33 5.38
N VAL A 108 -12.07 4.45 5.94
CA VAL A 108 -11.73 4.90 7.29
C VAL A 108 -12.99 5.32 8.06
N LYS A 109 -12.93 5.27 9.40
CA LYS A 109 -14.09 5.52 10.26
C LYS A 109 -14.78 6.85 9.99
N THR A 110 -14.06 7.95 9.88
CA THR A 110 -14.64 9.31 9.75
C THR A 110 -15.36 9.55 8.43
N ARG A 111 -14.94 8.89 7.34
CA ARG A 111 -15.54 9.05 6.01
C ARG A 111 -16.57 7.97 5.68
N HIS A 112 -16.38 6.75 6.22
CA HIS A 112 -17.12 5.58 5.77
C HIS A 112 -17.78 4.79 6.90
N GLY A 113 -17.60 5.19 8.18
CA GLY A 113 -18.16 4.49 9.34
C GLY A 113 -17.56 3.09 9.58
N THR A 114 -16.42 2.76 8.94
CA THR A 114 -15.83 1.42 8.96
C THR A 114 -14.78 1.26 10.05
N THR A 115 -14.40 0.03 10.32
CA THR A 115 -13.38 -0.41 11.28
C THR A 115 -12.11 -0.87 10.58
N ALA A 116 -11.05 -1.18 11.32
CA ALA A 116 -9.73 -1.47 10.78
C ALA A 116 -9.66 -2.78 9.96
N ASP A 117 -10.54 -3.75 10.22
CA ASP A 117 -10.72 -4.94 9.40
C ASP A 117 -11.04 -4.59 7.94
N CYS A 118 -11.95 -3.61 7.72
CA CYS A 118 -12.22 -3.07 6.38
C CYS A 118 -10.99 -2.41 5.76
N CYS A 119 -10.17 -1.71 6.56
CA CYS A 119 -8.91 -1.13 6.06
C CYS A 119 -7.95 -2.23 5.57
N VAL A 120 -7.86 -3.36 6.28
CA VAL A 120 -7.05 -4.53 5.87
C VAL A 120 -7.59 -5.14 4.58
N MET A 121 -8.91 -5.34 4.48
CA MET A 121 -9.56 -5.82 3.25
C MET A 121 -9.23 -4.91 2.06
N ASP A 122 -9.29 -3.59 2.25
CA ASP A 122 -8.99 -2.63 1.18
C ASP A 122 -7.51 -2.64 0.79
N ALA A 123 -6.60 -2.79 1.76
CA ALA A 123 -5.17 -2.92 1.48
C ALA A 123 -4.87 -4.19 0.66
N LYS A 124 -5.48 -5.32 1.02
CA LYS A 124 -5.38 -6.57 0.27
C LYS A 124 -5.94 -6.43 -1.15
N SER A 125 -7.10 -5.80 -1.27
CA SER A 125 -7.70 -5.47 -2.58
C SER A 125 -6.78 -4.61 -3.45
N ALA A 126 -6.08 -3.63 -2.87
CA ALA A 126 -5.16 -2.76 -3.61
C ALA A 126 -3.96 -3.54 -4.16
N ILE A 127 -3.35 -4.44 -3.37
CA ILE A 127 -2.26 -5.31 -3.85
C ILE A 127 -2.75 -6.24 -4.94
N ARG A 128 -3.92 -6.86 -4.77
CA ARG A 128 -4.54 -7.76 -5.77
C ARG A 128 -4.87 -7.01 -7.05
N TRP A 129 -5.48 -5.82 -6.95
CA TRP A 129 -5.76 -4.97 -8.11
C TRP A 129 -4.49 -4.62 -8.90
N LEU A 130 -3.41 -4.24 -8.20
CA LEU A 130 -2.15 -3.92 -8.86
C LEU A 130 -1.58 -5.15 -9.60
N ARG A 131 -1.64 -6.33 -8.97
CA ARG A 131 -1.19 -7.59 -9.57
C ARG A 131 -2.04 -7.98 -10.80
N MET A 132 -3.35 -7.87 -10.71
CA MET A 132 -4.26 -8.12 -11.84
C MET A 132 -4.08 -7.12 -12.99
N SER A 133 -3.72 -5.88 -12.65
CA SER A 133 -3.51 -4.80 -13.62
C SER A 133 -2.07 -4.73 -14.14
N ALA A 134 -1.19 -5.61 -13.70
CA ALA A 134 0.24 -5.55 -13.96
C ALA A 134 0.58 -5.37 -15.43
N GLY A 135 0.01 -6.18 -16.33
CA GLY A 135 0.22 -6.07 -17.77
C GLY A 135 -0.26 -4.75 -18.38
N LYS A 136 -1.32 -4.13 -17.83
CA LYS A 136 -1.84 -2.82 -18.29
C LYS A 136 -1.00 -1.66 -17.77
N LEU A 137 -0.42 -1.84 -16.58
CA LEU A 137 0.37 -0.81 -15.90
C LEU A 137 1.88 -0.95 -16.17
N GLY A 138 2.33 -1.90 -16.98
CA GLY A 138 3.76 -2.15 -17.22
C GLY A 138 4.52 -2.54 -15.95
N VAL A 139 3.84 -3.27 -15.04
CA VAL A 139 4.33 -3.71 -13.74
C VAL A 139 4.64 -5.19 -13.77
N ASP A 140 5.66 -5.60 -13.03
CA ASP A 140 5.96 -6.99 -12.74
C ASP A 140 5.09 -7.48 -11.56
N PRO A 141 4.20 -8.46 -11.76
CA PRO A 141 3.32 -8.97 -10.71
C PRO A 141 4.07 -9.62 -9.54
N ASP A 142 5.34 -9.99 -9.73
CA ASP A 142 6.18 -10.64 -8.73
C ASP A 142 7.16 -9.66 -8.04
N ARG A 143 7.07 -8.35 -8.35
CA ARG A 143 7.87 -7.28 -7.72
C ARG A 143 7.00 -6.16 -7.18
N ILE A 144 6.02 -6.51 -6.33
CA ILE A 144 5.08 -5.57 -5.70
C ILE A 144 5.46 -5.37 -4.23
N VAL A 145 5.57 -4.10 -3.82
CA VAL A 145 5.90 -3.68 -2.45
C VAL A 145 4.65 -3.09 -1.80
N ALA A 146 4.32 -3.53 -0.58
CA ALA A 146 3.37 -2.83 0.29
C ALA A 146 4.14 -1.89 1.23
N ALA A 147 3.71 -0.64 1.32
CA ALA A 147 4.35 0.36 2.17
C ALA A 147 3.30 1.20 2.92
N GLY A 148 3.70 1.78 4.04
CA GLY A 148 2.79 2.66 4.78
C GLY A 148 3.33 3.12 6.12
N GLY A 149 2.61 4.07 6.74
CA GLY A 149 2.99 4.65 8.02
C GLY A 149 1.92 4.49 9.10
N SER A 150 2.33 4.22 10.36
CA SER A 150 1.40 4.10 11.49
C SER A 150 0.32 3.03 11.23
N ALA A 151 -0.96 3.40 11.28
CA ALA A 151 -2.07 2.54 10.87
C ALA A 151 -1.94 2.05 9.41
N GLY A 152 -1.41 2.87 8.49
CA GLY A 152 -1.08 2.46 7.12
C GLY A 152 0.06 1.45 7.07
N GLY A 153 1.06 1.59 7.94
CA GLY A 153 2.12 0.60 8.13
C GLY A 153 1.59 -0.72 8.70
N HIS A 154 0.58 -0.65 9.59
CA HIS A 154 -0.12 -1.82 10.08
C HIS A 154 -0.83 -2.58 8.95
N ILE A 155 -1.70 -1.89 8.16
CA ILE A 155 -2.44 -2.58 7.09
C ILE A 155 -1.52 -3.09 5.98
N ALA A 156 -0.41 -2.38 5.70
CA ALA A 156 0.65 -2.87 4.80
C ALA A 156 1.26 -4.17 5.34
N ALA A 157 1.61 -4.23 6.64
CA ALA A 157 2.12 -5.44 7.27
C ALA A 157 1.09 -6.58 7.24
N CYS A 158 -0.20 -6.27 7.50
CA CYS A 158 -1.27 -7.26 7.42
C CYS A 158 -1.37 -7.92 6.03
N THR A 159 -1.14 -7.20 4.93
CA THR A 159 -1.13 -7.82 3.59
C THR A 159 -0.05 -8.89 3.46
N GLY A 160 1.05 -8.77 4.20
CA GLY A 160 2.17 -9.71 4.14
C GLY A 160 2.06 -10.90 5.10
N VAL A 161 1.34 -10.77 6.22
CA VAL A 161 1.38 -11.79 7.29
C VAL A 161 0.01 -12.27 7.78
N VAL A 162 -1.08 -11.55 7.50
CA VAL A 162 -2.42 -11.93 8.01
C VAL A 162 -3.21 -12.68 6.95
N SER A 163 -3.56 -13.92 7.26
CA SER A 163 -4.44 -14.73 6.41
C SER A 163 -5.92 -14.35 6.59
N GLY A 164 -6.74 -14.61 5.57
CA GLY A 164 -8.15 -14.22 5.60
C GLY A 164 -8.32 -12.71 5.40
N TRP A 165 -9.47 -12.16 5.82
CA TRP A 165 -9.80 -10.73 5.67
C TRP A 165 -9.78 -10.27 4.22
N GLU A 166 -10.28 -11.11 3.34
CA GLU A 166 -10.43 -10.82 1.91
C GLU A 166 -11.80 -10.17 1.66
N GLU A 167 -11.87 -9.24 0.73
CA GLU A 167 -13.17 -8.68 0.33
C GLU A 167 -14.00 -9.72 -0.41
N LYS A 168 -15.29 -9.76 -0.09
CA LYS A 168 -16.21 -10.73 -0.70
C LYS A 168 -16.30 -10.53 -2.21
N GLY A 169 -16.18 -11.62 -2.96
CA GLY A 169 -16.32 -11.63 -4.41
C GLY A 169 -15.04 -11.36 -5.19
N GLU A 170 -13.89 -11.14 -4.53
CA GLU A 170 -12.59 -11.07 -5.20
C GLU A 170 -12.07 -12.45 -5.63
N ASP A 171 -11.29 -12.47 -6.71
CA ASP A 171 -10.62 -13.70 -7.16
C ASP A 171 -9.41 -14.01 -6.26
N LEU A 172 -9.60 -14.94 -5.33
CA LEU A 172 -8.57 -15.35 -4.37
C LEU A 172 -7.42 -16.16 -5.00
N LYS A 173 -7.51 -16.54 -6.28
CA LYS A 173 -6.39 -17.14 -7.02
C LYS A 173 -5.29 -16.12 -7.28
N VAL A 174 -5.62 -14.83 -7.28
CA VAL A 174 -4.66 -13.74 -7.37
C VAL A 174 -4.25 -13.35 -5.95
N SER A 175 -2.98 -13.52 -5.62
CA SER A 175 -2.45 -13.24 -4.28
C SER A 175 -2.57 -11.75 -3.91
N SER A 176 -3.01 -11.48 -2.68
CA SER A 176 -2.95 -10.14 -2.04
C SER A 176 -1.65 -9.93 -1.24
N GLN A 177 -0.77 -10.94 -1.17
CA GLN A 177 0.50 -10.83 -0.46
C GLN A 177 1.52 -10.08 -1.31
N PRO A 178 2.20 -9.04 -0.78
CA PRO A 178 3.27 -8.34 -1.49
C PRO A 178 4.56 -9.16 -1.52
N ASN A 179 5.49 -8.77 -2.38
CA ASN A 179 6.80 -9.42 -2.50
C ASN A 179 7.85 -8.78 -1.57
N ALA A 180 7.58 -7.58 -1.02
CA ALA A 180 8.37 -6.93 0.03
C ALA A 180 7.53 -5.90 0.79
N MET A 181 8.02 -5.44 1.95
CA MET A 181 7.32 -4.44 2.76
C MET A 181 8.26 -3.30 3.19
N VAL A 182 7.74 -2.05 3.19
CA VAL A 182 8.43 -0.84 3.67
C VAL A 182 7.54 -0.13 4.70
N LEU A 183 7.92 -0.18 5.96
CA LEU A 183 7.06 0.20 7.07
C LEU A 183 7.64 1.38 7.86
N PHE A 184 6.84 2.43 8.05
CA PHE A 184 7.21 3.63 8.79
C PHE A 184 6.42 3.71 10.10
N ASN A 185 7.09 3.67 11.24
CA ASN A 185 6.51 3.62 12.60
C ASN A 185 5.19 2.80 12.67
N PRO A 186 5.21 1.55 12.19
CA PRO A 186 4.02 0.74 12.03
C PRO A 186 3.47 0.22 13.36
N ALA A 187 2.15 0.10 13.49
CA ALA A 187 1.52 -0.55 14.63
C ALA A 187 1.55 -2.08 14.44
N LEU A 188 2.62 -2.73 14.89
CA LEU A 188 2.88 -4.16 14.63
C LEU A 188 2.40 -5.10 15.74
N VAL A 189 2.15 -4.56 16.95
CA VAL A 189 1.66 -5.32 18.10
C VAL A 189 0.34 -4.69 18.56
N LEU A 190 -0.75 -5.44 18.51
CA LEU A 190 -2.09 -4.99 18.86
C LEU A 190 -2.71 -5.77 20.03
N ALA A 191 -1.97 -6.70 20.62
CA ALA A 191 -2.39 -7.48 21.75
C ALA A 191 -1.21 -7.71 22.70
N ASP A 192 -1.50 -8.22 23.88
CA ASP A 192 -0.49 -8.50 24.90
C ASP A 192 0.55 -9.52 24.42
N ILE A 193 1.78 -9.30 24.84
CA ILE A 193 2.88 -10.26 24.71
C ILE A 193 3.39 -10.54 26.11
N THR A 194 3.24 -11.76 26.60
CA THR A 194 3.59 -12.16 27.94
C THR A 194 5.04 -11.76 28.29
N GLY A 195 5.18 -11.01 29.38
CA GLY A 195 6.49 -10.51 29.85
C GLY A 195 7.10 -9.36 29.04
N GLU A 196 6.52 -8.93 27.95
CA GLU A 196 7.09 -7.91 27.05
C GLU A 196 6.19 -6.70 26.83
N ILE A 197 4.92 -6.90 26.51
CA ILE A 197 3.94 -5.84 26.22
C ILE A 197 2.64 -6.13 26.94
N ALA A 198 2.17 -5.17 27.73
CA ALA A 198 0.84 -5.15 28.31
C ALA A 198 0.06 -3.97 27.73
N MET A 199 -1.03 -4.24 27.00
CA MET A 199 -1.88 -3.22 26.37
C MET A 199 -2.77 -2.51 27.39
N GLY A 200 -3.15 -3.19 28.48
CA GLY A 200 -4.02 -2.63 29.49
C GLY A 200 -5.33 -2.08 28.90
N ASP A 201 -5.71 -0.85 29.28
CA ASP A 201 -6.93 -0.19 28.77
C ASP A 201 -6.90 0.09 27.27
N LYS A 202 -5.72 0.15 26.63
CA LYS A 202 -5.60 0.29 25.17
C LYS A 202 -6.19 -0.90 24.43
N LEU A 203 -6.25 -2.09 25.04
CA LEU A 203 -6.80 -3.28 24.41
C LEU A 203 -8.28 -3.09 24.06
N LYS A 204 -9.09 -2.54 24.98
CA LYS A 204 -10.52 -2.26 24.74
C LYS A 204 -10.74 -1.27 23.60
N ASP A 205 -9.89 -0.21 23.52
CA ASP A 205 -9.96 0.75 22.41
C ASP A 205 -9.59 0.07 21.07
N LEU A 206 -8.58 -0.80 21.07
CA LEU A 206 -8.20 -1.58 19.90
C LEU A 206 -9.31 -2.53 19.47
N GLU A 207 -9.94 -3.28 20.40
CA GLU A 207 -11.08 -4.16 20.10
C GLU A 207 -12.20 -3.39 19.38
N SER A 208 -12.55 -2.21 19.91
CA SER A 208 -13.58 -1.35 19.30
C SER A 208 -13.20 -0.84 17.88
N ARG A 209 -11.91 -0.70 17.59
CA ARG A 209 -11.42 -0.24 16.28
C ARG A 209 -11.29 -1.38 15.27
N MET A 210 -10.98 -2.60 15.73
CA MET A 210 -10.65 -3.73 14.85
C MET A 210 -11.89 -4.49 14.38
N ASN A 211 -13.02 -4.41 15.09
CA ASN A 211 -14.22 -5.25 14.87
C ASN A 211 -13.90 -6.76 14.96
N THR A 212 -12.85 -7.11 15.66
CA THR A 212 -12.39 -8.47 15.93
C THR A 212 -11.45 -8.46 17.12
N ASN A 213 -11.09 -9.63 17.64
CA ASN A 213 -9.99 -9.71 18.60
C ASN A 213 -8.71 -9.15 17.95
N PRO A 214 -8.07 -8.13 18.56
CA PRO A 214 -6.87 -7.48 17.99
C PRO A 214 -5.73 -8.43 17.65
N VAL A 215 -5.62 -9.57 18.31
CA VAL A 215 -4.65 -10.64 18.00
C VAL A 215 -4.77 -11.08 16.54
N ASN A 216 -5.98 -11.14 15.98
CA ASN A 216 -6.24 -11.60 14.62
C ASN A 216 -5.67 -10.67 13.56
N LEU A 217 -5.56 -9.37 13.88
CA LEU A 217 -4.99 -8.33 13.01
C LEU A 217 -3.64 -7.80 13.52
N SER A 218 -3.04 -8.45 14.51
CA SER A 218 -1.72 -8.06 15.04
C SER A 218 -0.60 -8.70 14.23
N PRO A 219 0.15 -7.95 13.40
CA PRO A 219 1.19 -8.51 12.54
C PRO A 219 2.20 -9.38 13.30
N TYR A 220 2.60 -8.96 14.51
CA TYR A 220 3.51 -9.73 15.35
C TYR A 220 3.00 -11.15 15.64
N HIS A 221 1.71 -11.29 15.93
CA HIS A 221 1.12 -12.59 16.26
C HIS A 221 0.96 -13.48 15.03
N GLN A 222 0.89 -12.89 13.84
CA GLN A 222 0.64 -13.57 12.56
C GLN A 222 1.91 -13.84 11.72
N VAL A 223 3.10 -13.49 12.22
CA VAL A 223 4.37 -13.76 11.53
C VAL A 223 4.55 -15.24 11.22
N HIS A 224 4.94 -15.56 9.99
CA HIS A 224 5.16 -16.92 9.49
C HIS A 224 6.37 -16.98 8.53
N ARG A 225 6.77 -18.18 8.07
CA ARG A 225 7.98 -18.39 7.24
C ARG A 225 7.94 -17.70 5.88
N GLU A 226 6.74 -17.42 5.37
CA GLU A 226 6.53 -16.75 4.09
C GLU A 226 6.38 -15.23 4.24
N THR A 227 6.69 -14.67 5.43
CA THR A 227 6.71 -13.23 5.67
C THR A 227 7.67 -12.56 4.67
N PRO A 228 7.21 -11.58 3.86
CA PRO A 228 8.05 -10.94 2.86
C PRO A 228 9.23 -10.20 3.46
N PRO A 229 10.35 -10.04 2.72
CA PRO A 229 11.45 -9.15 3.12
C PRO A 229 10.94 -7.79 3.53
N THR A 230 11.36 -7.29 4.69
CA THR A 230 10.77 -6.11 5.33
C THR A 230 11.85 -5.14 5.78
N ILE A 231 11.65 -3.84 5.52
CA ILE A 231 12.41 -2.76 6.15
C ILE A 231 11.48 -1.91 7.02
N ILE A 232 11.92 -1.59 8.22
CA ILE A 232 11.15 -0.84 9.22
C ILE A 232 11.94 0.40 9.65
N PHE A 233 11.29 1.56 9.63
CA PHE A 233 11.81 2.83 10.15
C PHE A 233 10.98 3.25 11.36
N HIS A 234 11.60 3.47 12.52
CA HIS A 234 10.86 3.81 13.74
C HIS A 234 11.62 4.80 14.62
N GLY A 235 10.92 5.79 15.16
CA GLY A 235 11.47 6.71 16.14
C GLY A 235 11.59 6.04 17.51
N LYS A 236 12.75 6.16 18.16
CA LYS A 236 12.96 5.54 19.49
C LYS A 236 12.21 6.27 20.61
N ALA A 237 11.83 7.54 20.39
CA ALA A 237 11.04 8.33 21.32
C ALA A 237 9.55 8.39 20.94
N ASP A 238 9.06 7.46 20.08
CA ASP A 238 7.66 7.39 19.63
C ASP A 238 6.74 7.05 20.81
N ASP A 239 5.88 8.02 21.20
CA ASP A 239 4.94 7.94 22.31
C ASP A 239 3.54 7.43 21.88
N VAL A 240 3.28 7.33 20.58
CA VAL A 240 2.04 6.81 20.01
C VAL A 240 2.12 5.30 19.79
N VAL A 241 3.17 4.86 19.08
CA VAL A 241 3.50 3.46 18.85
C VAL A 241 4.90 3.18 19.38
N GLN A 242 4.98 2.49 20.49
CA GLN A 242 6.25 2.24 21.16
C GLN A 242 7.24 1.51 20.25
N TYR A 243 8.49 2.02 20.20
CA TYR A 243 9.59 1.42 19.42
C TYR A 243 9.82 -0.06 19.74
N LYS A 244 9.62 -0.46 21.02
CA LYS A 244 9.72 -1.85 21.48
C LYS A 244 8.86 -2.81 20.66
N THR A 245 7.71 -2.38 20.16
CA THR A 245 6.83 -3.20 19.31
C THR A 245 7.47 -3.54 17.96
N ALA A 246 8.25 -2.60 17.40
CA ALA A 246 9.01 -2.84 16.18
C ALA A 246 10.24 -3.76 16.44
N GLU A 247 10.91 -3.62 17.59
CA GLU A 247 12.00 -4.52 18.00
C GLU A 247 11.52 -5.97 18.12
N LEU A 248 10.39 -6.19 18.80
CA LEU A 248 9.81 -7.52 18.98
C LEU A 248 9.40 -8.15 17.64
N TYR A 249 8.74 -7.38 16.79
CA TYR A 249 8.39 -7.85 15.45
C TYR A 249 9.64 -8.19 14.63
N ALA A 250 10.63 -7.30 14.61
CA ALA A 250 11.87 -7.50 13.86
C ALA A 250 12.65 -8.72 14.35
N ALA A 251 12.71 -8.96 15.65
CA ALA A 251 13.34 -10.15 16.22
C ALA A 251 12.60 -11.43 15.80
N LYS A 252 11.26 -11.46 15.92
CA LYS A 252 10.45 -12.64 15.59
C LYS A 252 10.47 -12.93 14.09
N ALA A 253 10.20 -11.94 13.25
CA ALA A 253 10.17 -12.10 11.80
C ALA A 253 11.58 -12.29 11.22
N GLY A 254 12.60 -11.63 11.78
CA GLY A 254 14.00 -11.77 11.39
C GLY A 254 14.57 -13.17 11.63
N ALA A 255 14.05 -13.92 12.59
CA ALA A 255 14.39 -15.33 12.79
C ALA A 255 13.86 -16.26 11.67
N LEU A 256 12.93 -15.78 10.85
CA LEU A 256 12.28 -16.54 9.80
C LEU A 256 12.63 -16.06 8.39
N GLY A 257 13.09 -14.82 8.26
CA GLY A 257 13.38 -14.20 6.98
C GLY A 257 14.13 -12.89 7.11
N ARG A 258 14.18 -12.09 6.04
CA ARG A 258 14.91 -10.83 6.03
C ARG A 258 14.09 -9.69 6.61
N VAL A 259 14.52 -9.15 7.75
CA VAL A 259 13.95 -7.92 8.34
C VAL A 259 15.08 -6.97 8.73
N GLU A 260 14.96 -5.70 8.31
CA GLU A 260 15.87 -4.63 8.67
C GLU A 260 15.12 -3.60 9.52
N LEU A 261 15.58 -3.31 10.73
CA LEU A 261 15.01 -2.29 11.61
C LEU A 261 15.98 -1.13 11.79
N TYR A 262 15.54 0.07 11.43
CA TYR A 262 16.26 1.32 11.64
C TYR A 262 15.55 2.16 12.70
N GLY A 263 16.16 2.23 13.90
CA GLY A 263 15.70 3.08 15.01
C GLY A 263 16.38 4.45 14.97
N TYR A 264 15.58 5.52 15.07
CA TYR A 264 16.06 6.90 15.06
C TYR A 264 15.94 7.50 16.45
N ALA A 265 17.08 7.82 17.09
CA ALA A 265 17.12 8.44 18.41
C ALA A 265 16.31 9.75 18.41
N ASP A 266 15.65 10.05 19.52
CA ASP A 266 14.90 11.29 19.80
C ASP A 266 13.76 11.60 18.80
N GLN A 267 13.46 10.68 17.87
CA GLN A 267 12.40 10.88 16.90
C GLN A 267 11.06 10.37 17.43
N GLN A 268 10.05 11.22 17.28
CA GLN A 268 8.66 11.00 17.64
C GLN A 268 7.86 10.39 16.48
N HIS A 269 6.58 10.08 16.73
CA HIS A 269 5.67 9.54 15.74
C HIS A 269 5.56 10.41 14.48
N GLY A 270 5.64 9.78 13.30
CA GLY A 270 5.52 10.47 12.01
C GLY A 270 6.74 11.30 11.61
N PHE A 271 7.91 11.06 12.22
CA PHE A 271 9.17 11.77 11.96
C PHE A 271 9.59 11.73 10.48
N PHE A 272 9.25 10.68 9.76
CA PHE A 272 9.58 10.41 8.35
C PHE A 272 8.80 11.26 7.35
N ASN A 273 7.73 11.96 7.78
CA ASN A 273 6.90 12.76 6.87
C ASN A 273 7.70 13.90 6.24
N PHE A 274 7.52 14.11 4.93
CA PHE A 274 8.27 15.07 4.12
C PHE A 274 8.34 16.48 4.72
N LYS A 275 7.22 16.97 5.30
CA LYS A 275 7.14 18.32 5.88
C LYS A 275 7.71 18.43 7.30
N LYS A 276 8.04 17.30 7.96
CA LYS A 276 8.62 17.32 9.32
C LYS A 276 10.14 17.51 9.27
N ASN A 277 10.68 18.22 10.26
CA ASN A 277 12.12 18.42 10.46
C ASN A 277 12.83 18.87 9.15
N ASN A 278 12.24 19.82 8.42
CA ASN A 278 12.76 20.29 7.12
C ASN A 278 13.08 19.15 6.13
N GLY A 279 12.37 18.04 6.23
CA GLY A 279 12.55 16.85 5.40
C GLY A 279 13.81 16.04 5.70
N GLU A 280 14.52 16.29 6.79
CA GLU A 280 15.76 15.58 7.11
C GLU A 280 15.55 14.07 7.20
N PHE A 281 14.61 13.65 8.05
CA PHE A 281 14.35 12.21 8.24
C PHE A 281 13.59 11.57 7.09
N TYR A 282 12.81 12.33 6.34
CA TYR A 282 12.30 11.88 5.04
C TYR A 282 13.47 11.45 4.14
N ARG A 283 14.48 12.34 3.94
CA ARG A 283 15.65 12.02 3.11
C ARG A 283 16.43 10.81 3.62
N LYS A 284 16.63 10.71 4.96
CA LYS A 284 17.34 9.59 5.59
C LYS A 284 16.62 8.25 5.40
N THR A 285 15.29 8.22 5.60
CA THR A 285 14.48 7.00 5.44
C THR A 285 14.35 6.60 3.97
N VAL A 286 14.15 7.57 3.07
CA VAL A 286 14.07 7.33 1.63
C VAL A 286 15.40 6.79 1.09
N ALA A 287 16.55 7.29 1.55
CA ALA A 287 17.86 6.76 1.14
C ALA A 287 18.06 5.28 1.57
N LYS A 288 17.63 4.92 2.78
CA LYS A 288 17.68 3.52 3.24
C LYS A 288 16.68 2.63 2.51
N MET A 289 15.48 3.12 2.24
CA MET A 289 14.48 2.43 1.42
C MET A 289 15.02 2.16 0.02
N ASP A 290 15.68 3.12 -0.61
CA ASP A 290 16.30 2.98 -1.94
C ASP A 290 17.33 1.84 -1.93
N VAL A 291 18.27 1.82 -0.97
CA VAL A 291 19.27 0.75 -0.81
C VAL A 291 18.61 -0.62 -0.64
N PHE A 292 17.56 -0.70 0.19
CA PHE A 292 16.81 -1.94 0.38
C PHE A 292 16.16 -2.42 -0.93
N LEU A 293 15.52 -1.53 -1.68
CA LEU A 293 14.88 -1.88 -2.95
C LEU A 293 15.90 -2.25 -4.05
N VAL A 294 17.07 -1.60 -4.08
CA VAL A 294 18.21 -2.00 -4.95
C VAL A 294 18.68 -3.41 -4.60
N SER A 295 18.82 -3.73 -3.31
CA SER A 295 19.26 -5.05 -2.87
C SER A 295 18.29 -6.19 -3.24
N LEU A 296 17.00 -5.86 -3.44
CA LEU A 296 15.97 -6.77 -3.95
C LEU A 296 15.89 -6.78 -5.50
N LYS A 297 16.71 -5.99 -6.19
CA LYS A 297 16.65 -5.79 -7.65
C LYS A 297 15.33 -5.18 -8.14
N TYR A 298 14.72 -4.34 -7.30
CA TYR A 298 13.51 -3.59 -7.64
C TYR A 298 13.84 -2.20 -8.18
N LEU A 299 15.04 -1.71 -7.89
CA LEU A 299 15.65 -0.51 -8.45
C LEU A 299 17.06 -0.81 -8.94
N ASP A 300 17.51 -0.08 -9.95
CA ASP A 300 18.90 -0.10 -10.37
C ASP A 300 19.78 0.70 -9.38
N PRO A 301 21.04 0.34 -9.18
CA PRO A 301 22.00 1.17 -8.45
C PRO A 301 22.06 2.59 -9.00
N LYS A 302 22.37 3.57 -8.12
CA LYS A 302 22.61 4.96 -8.53
C LYS A 302 23.98 5.11 -9.13
#